data_eb9171b02e99bdd45d9ddfc7b007ce23
#
_entry.id   eb9171b02e99bdd45d9ddfc7b007ce23
#
_cell.length_a   1.000
_cell.length_b   1.000
_cell.length_c   1.000
_cell.angle_alpha   90.00
_cell.angle_beta   90.00
_cell.angle_gamma   90.00
#
_symmetry.space_group_name_H-M   'P 1'
#
loop_
_entity.id
_entity.type
_entity.pdbx_description
1 polymer ?
#
loop_
_entity_poly.entity_id
_entity_poly.type
_entity_poly.pdbx_seq_one_letter_code
_entity_poly.pdbx_strand_id
1 'polypeptide(L)'
;MSANVLGAVVASYIEDLTGALVEAASDVDGADTSTFEVDVTNEAFNLCVAMIDSDGRHTDDELNALIDTFGPRMADQSELLLATPADLRDTSLVAGRRAWIETDSELFKVLVAADEARGTDLAEIYYERTMEVAHVIASLDVVTTQDELKAIAELRTRLLAGLRGRRNDGHSLAPRTPAAVEAPPPEQDPPQRSMEELLAELDDLVGLEAVKDRVHLVADFLRVQQLREERGLPAVDTSHHLVFTGNPGTGKTTVARLLAQIFRTLGVVDRGHLVEVDRAGLVAGYVGQTAPKVTAAFDAADEGMLFIDEAYTLVRGGENDFGREAIDQIVKLIEDRRDRVVLVAAGYPTEMDDFLSANPGLQSRLPTVIEFPDYDTAELLEIISLMGEKQQYHLAPDAHTAVEKLLGSVPRGKGFGNARLARNIFEAAINRHASRVVALEDPGESELSTLEAADIPADPSVIDEPPRRRGHS
;
A
#
# COMPACT_ATOMS: atom_id res chain seq x y z
N MET A 1 -2.40 -1.44 19.06
CA MET A 1 -2.53 -1.61 17.57
C MET A 1 -1.88 -2.90 17.07
N SER A 2 -0.76 -3.33 17.63
CA SER A 2 0.00 -4.52 17.20
C SER A 2 -0.76 -5.86 17.31
N ALA A 3 -1.52 -6.11 18.36
CA ALA A 3 -2.27 -7.37 18.54
C ALA A 3 -3.34 -7.64 17.48
N ASN A 4 -3.91 -6.59 16.89
CA ASN A 4 -4.94 -6.71 15.85
C ASN A 4 -4.34 -7.16 14.49
N VAL A 5 -3.08 -6.83 14.21
CA VAL A 5 -2.39 -7.18 12.96
C VAL A 5 -2.01 -8.66 12.95
N LEU A 6 -1.39 -9.16 14.02
CA LEU A 6 -1.03 -10.58 14.14
C LEU A 6 -2.27 -11.47 14.07
N GLY A 7 -3.35 -11.09 14.77
CA GLY A 7 -4.62 -11.82 14.77
C GLY A 7 -5.25 -11.95 13.38
N ALA A 8 -5.13 -10.93 12.53
CA ALA A 8 -5.63 -10.94 11.15
C ALA A 8 -4.78 -11.86 10.26
N VAL A 9 -3.45 -11.75 10.33
CA VAL A 9 -2.54 -12.56 9.52
C VAL A 9 -2.62 -14.04 9.89
N VAL A 10 -2.70 -14.36 11.18
CA VAL A 10 -2.90 -15.74 11.65
C VAL A 10 -4.26 -16.29 11.21
N ALA A 11 -5.32 -15.46 11.16
CA ALA A 11 -6.61 -15.89 10.64
C ALA A 11 -6.52 -16.27 9.15
N SER A 12 -5.86 -15.46 8.33
CA SER A 12 -5.62 -15.77 6.91
C SER A 12 -4.73 -17.01 6.74
N TYR A 13 -3.70 -17.16 7.57
CA TYR A 13 -2.86 -18.37 7.61
C TYR A 13 -3.71 -19.63 7.82
N ILE A 14 -4.60 -19.62 8.84
CA ILE A 14 -5.43 -20.76 9.18
C ILE A 14 -6.44 -21.07 8.05
N GLU A 15 -7.10 -20.04 7.51
CA GLU A 15 -8.10 -20.20 6.45
C GLU A 15 -7.48 -20.77 5.17
N ASP A 16 -6.41 -20.19 4.68
CA ASP A 16 -5.80 -20.56 3.40
C ASP A 16 -5.10 -21.92 3.47
N LEU A 17 -4.41 -22.24 4.57
CA LEU A 17 -3.76 -23.53 4.69
C LEU A 17 -4.74 -24.68 4.98
N THR A 18 -5.83 -24.42 5.71
CA THR A 18 -6.91 -25.40 5.86
C THR A 18 -7.53 -25.70 4.50
N GLY A 19 -7.77 -24.66 3.67
CA GLY A 19 -8.24 -24.80 2.30
C GLY A 19 -7.28 -25.64 1.44
N ALA A 20 -5.98 -25.33 1.49
CA ALA A 20 -4.94 -26.06 0.75
C ALA A 20 -4.84 -27.53 1.17
N LEU A 21 -4.96 -27.84 2.46
CA LEU A 21 -4.96 -29.23 2.96
C LEU A 21 -6.23 -29.99 2.54
N VAL A 22 -7.39 -29.35 2.56
CA VAL A 22 -8.66 -29.95 2.05
C VAL A 22 -8.52 -30.24 0.56
N GLU A 23 -7.96 -29.34 -0.22
CA GLU A 23 -7.68 -29.56 -1.63
C GLU A 23 -6.67 -30.70 -1.82
N ALA A 24 -5.58 -30.72 -1.05
CA ALA A 24 -4.60 -31.81 -1.07
C ALA A 24 -5.19 -33.17 -0.72
N ALA A 25 -6.20 -33.22 0.12
CA ALA A 25 -6.87 -34.45 0.54
C ALA A 25 -8.05 -34.88 -0.37
N SER A 26 -8.45 -34.07 -1.34
CA SER A 26 -9.70 -34.27 -2.12
C SER A 26 -9.80 -35.60 -2.87
N ASP A 27 -8.68 -36.23 -3.23
CA ASP A 27 -8.62 -37.50 -3.95
C ASP A 27 -8.28 -38.71 -3.05
N VAL A 28 -8.15 -38.49 -1.74
CA VAL A 28 -7.85 -39.58 -0.79
C VAL A 28 -9.14 -40.09 -0.18
N ASP A 29 -9.62 -41.28 -0.64
CA ASP A 29 -10.82 -41.91 -0.11
C ASP A 29 -10.68 -42.10 1.40
N GLY A 30 -11.60 -41.50 2.17
CA GLY A 30 -11.66 -41.62 3.64
C GLY A 30 -10.69 -40.69 4.40
N ALA A 31 -10.14 -39.67 3.79
CA ALA A 31 -9.36 -38.66 4.51
C ALA A 31 -10.23 -37.94 5.55
N ASP A 32 -9.77 -37.93 6.80
CA ASP A 32 -10.42 -37.16 7.87
C ASP A 32 -9.93 -35.73 7.84
N THR A 33 -10.74 -34.84 7.29
CA THR A 33 -10.40 -33.39 7.19
C THR A 33 -10.84 -32.61 8.44
N SER A 34 -11.48 -33.27 9.42
CA SER A 34 -12.05 -32.60 10.60
C SER A 34 -11.01 -32.02 11.56
N THR A 35 -9.76 -32.48 11.48
CA THR A 35 -8.65 -32.00 12.34
C THR A 35 -7.79 -30.90 11.69
N PHE A 36 -7.93 -30.65 10.38
CA PHE A 36 -7.01 -29.76 9.64
C PHE A 36 -6.94 -28.35 10.20
N GLU A 37 -8.08 -27.76 10.57
CA GLU A 37 -8.09 -26.43 11.18
C GLU A 37 -7.32 -26.39 12.52
N VAL A 38 -7.47 -27.46 13.32
CA VAL A 38 -6.74 -27.58 14.60
C VAL A 38 -5.25 -27.79 14.36
N ASP A 39 -4.88 -28.62 13.40
CA ASP A 39 -3.49 -28.90 13.06
C ASP A 39 -2.80 -27.62 12.52
N VAL A 40 -3.47 -26.88 11.64
CA VAL A 40 -2.98 -25.60 11.11
C VAL A 40 -2.89 -24.53 12.21
N THR A 41 -3.85 -24.50 13.14
CA THR A 41 -3.81 -23.57 14.28
C THR A 41 -2.64 -23.86 15.20
N ASN A 42 -2.36 -25.14 15.47
CA ASN A 42 -1.19 -25.56 16.26
C ASN A 42 0.13 -25.22 15.55
N GLU A 43 0.18 -25.40 14.24
CA GLU A 43 1.33 -25.02 13.41
C GLU A 43 1.59 -23.53 13.49
N ALA A 44 0.56 -22.69 13.30
CA ALA A 44 0.65 -21.24 13.42
C ALA A 44 1.12 -20.82 14.82
N PHE A 45 0.62 -21.45 15.87
CA PHE A 45 1.07 -21.21 17.24
C PHE A 45 2.55 -21.50 17.43
N ASN A 46 3.00 -22.69 16.98
CA ASN A 46 4.41 -23.08 17.08
C ASN A 46 5.32 -22.14 16.30
N LEU A 47 4.92 -21.71 15.11
CA LEU A 47 5.63 -20.70 14.31
C LEU A 47 5.77 -19.39 15.08
N CYS A 48 4.67 -18.87 15.62
CA CYS A 48 4.67 -17.62 16.37
C CYS A 48 5.60 -17.68 17.58
N VAL A 49 5.47 -18.75 18.36
CA VAL A 49 6.29 -18.93 19.56
C VAL A 49 7.77 -19.11 19.23
N ALA A 50 8.10 -19.84 18.15
CA ALA A 50 9.49 -20.03 17.72
C ALA A 50 10.13 -18.75 17.21
N MET A 51 9.34 -17.87 16.56
CA MET A 51 9.79 -16.56 16.15
C MET A 51 10.02 -15.62 17.34
N ILE A 52 9.09 -15.59 18.32
CA ILE A 52 9.23 -14.81 19.55
C ILE A 52 10.47 -15.26 20.35
N ASP A 53 10.79 -16.55 20.39
CA ASP A 53 11.96 -17.11 21.10
C ASP A 53 13.27 -16.98 20.31
N SER A 54 13.24 -16.39 19.12
CA SER A 54 14.40 -16.42 18.21
C SER A 54 15.59 -15.63 18.70
N ASP A 55 15.40 -14.55 19.45
CA ASP A 55 16.43 -13.71 20.05
C ASP A 55 16.60 -13.93 21.57
N GLY A 56 15.76 -14.79 22.16
CA GLY A 56 15.74 -15.10 23.59
C GLY A 56 15.24 -13.95 24.47
N ARG A 57 14.59 -12.94 23.87
CA ARG A 57 13.93 -11.84 24.57
C ARG A 57 12.44 -11.95 24.31
N HIS A 58 11.67 -12.05 25.34
CA HIS A 58 10.21 -12.17 25.24
C HIS A 58 9.59 -10.88 25.73
N THR A 59 9.28 -9.96 24.80
CA THR A 59 8.72 -8.65 25.14
C THR A 59 7.25 -8.76 25.56
N ASP A 60 6.76 -7.77 26.28
CA ASP A 60 5.36 -7.75 26.70
C ASP A 60 4.43 -7.58 25.47
N ASP A 61 4.87 -6.86 24.44
CA ASP A 61 4.10 -6.64 23.21
C ASP A 61 3.92 -7.93 22.42
N GLU A 62 4.98 -8.73 22.25
CA GLU A 62 4.92 -10.04 21.59
C GLU A 62 4.03 -11.02 22.36
N LEU A 63 4.22 -11.13 23.67
CA LEU A 63 3.46 -12.06 24.50
C LEU A 63 1.98 -11.67 24.57
N ASN A 64 1.65 -10.38 24.65
CA ASN A 64 0.26 -9.90 24.56
C ASN A 64 -0.36 -10.22 23.19
N ALA A 65 0.37 -9.99 22.10
CA ALA A 65 -0.11 -10.33 20.76
C ALA A 65 -0.36 -11.84 20.59
N LEU A 66 0.50 -12.68 21.19
CA LEU A 66 0.33 -14.12 21.21
C LEU A 66 -0.94 -14.54 21.98
N ILE A 67 -1.12 -14.01 23.21
CA ILE A 67 -2.28 -14.28 24.08
C ILE A 67 -3.57 -13.84 23.38
N ASP A 68 -3.63 -12.62 22.88
CA ASP A 68 -4.80 -12.06 22.22
C ASP A 68 -5.19 -12.85 20.94
N THR A 69 -4.18 -13.36 20.22
CA THR A 69 -4.39 -14.09 18.97
C THR A 69 -4.84 -15.52 19.22
N PHE A 70 -4.20 -16.25 20.13
CA PHE A 70 -4.41 -17.70 20.30
C PHE A 70 -5.28 -18.06 21.49
N GLY A 71 -5.38 -17.21 22.53
CA GLY A 71 -6.24 -17.46 23.67
C GLY A 71 -7.68 -17.83 23.30
N PRO A 72 -8.36 -17.07 22.43
CA PRO A 72 -9.71 -17.40 21.97
C PRO A 72 -9.80 -18.63 21.06
N ARG A 73 -8.71 -18.99 20.34
CA ARG A 73 -8.68 -20.08 19.37
C ARG A 73 -8.33 -21.43 19.95
N MET A 74 -7.56 -21.44 21.05
CA MET A 74 -7.08 -22.63 21.73
C MET A 74 -7.79 -22.82 23.08
N ALA A 75 -9.12 -22.70 23.11
CA ALA A 75 -9.95 -22.72 24.34
C ALA A 75 -9.76 -23.98 25.20
N ASP A 76 -9.32 -25.09 24.62
CA ASP A 76 -9.00 -26.32 25.38
C ASP A 76 -7.70 -26.18 26.20
N GLN A 77 -6.88 -25.15 25.94
CA GLN A 77 -5.73 -24.76 26.73
C GLN A 77 -6.07 -23.52 27.58
N SER A 78 -6.94 -23.70 28.56
CA SER A 78 -7.44 -22.63 29.45
C SER A 78 -6.33 -21.81 30.12
N GLU A 79 -5.11 -22.32 30.20
CA GLU A 79 -3.95 -21.62 30.76
C GLU A 79 -3.54 -20.40 29.91
N LEU A 80 -3.61 -20.47 28.56
CA LEU A 80 -3.22 -19.37 27.69
C LEU A 80 -4.25 -18.21 27.72
N LEU A 81 -5.53 -18.52 27.86
CA LEU A 81 -6.60 -17.52 27.89
C LEU A 81 -6.55 -16.61 29.13
N LEU A 82 -6.00 -17.11 30.24
CA LEU A 82 -5.91 -16.42 31.51
C LEU A 82 -4.49 -15.95 31.84
N ALA A 83 -3.51 -16.26 31.00
CA ALA A 83 -2.12 -15.92 31.21
C ALA A 83 -1.86 -14.42 31.04
N THR A 84 -0.91 -13.92 31.79
CA THR A 84 -0.28 -12.62 31.56
C THR A 84 1.07 -12.80 30.89
N PRO A 85 1.67 -11.78 30.25
CA PRO A 85 3.04 -11.87 29.72
C PRO A 85 4.07 -12.38 30.74
N ALA A 86 3.92 -11.97 31.98
CA ALA A 86 4.80 -12.40 33.08
C ALA A 86 4.68 -13.91 33.36
N ASP A 87 3.49 -14.48 33.18
CA ASP A 87 3.25 -15.92 33.42
C ASP A 87 3.82 -16.77 32.29
N LEU A 88 3.95 -16.25 31.05
CA LEU A 88 4.41 -16.99 29.89
C LEU A 88 5.94 -16.91 29.65
N ARG A 89 6.57 -15.80 30.05
CA ARG A 89 7.93 -15.43 29.61
C ARG A 89 8.99 -16.50 29.80
N ASP A 90 8.97 -17.21 30.93
CA ASP A 90 9.97 -18.23 31.26
C ASP A 90 9.40 -19.66 31.21
N THR A 91 8.22 -19.83 30.63
CA THR A 91 7.62 -21.16 30.49
C THR A 91 8.16 -21.91 29.29
N SER A 92 8.09 -23.23 29.33
CA SER A 92 8.41 -24.08 28.17
C SER A 92 7.41 -23.93 27.01
N LEU A 93 6.36 -23.13 27.18
CA LEU A 93 5.45 -22.75 26.09
C LEU A 93 6.13 -21.80 25.12
N VAL A 94 6.99 -20.90 25.61
CA VAL A 94 7.69 -19.89 24.81
C VAL A 94 9.19 -20.16 24.78
N ALA A 95 9.84 -20.29 25.92
CA ALA A 95 11.28 -20.46 26.01
C ALA A 95 11.74 -21.83 25.47
N GLY A 96 12.82 -21.83 24.68
CA GLY A 96 13.41 -23.02 24.06
C GLY A 96 12.67 -23.51 22.79
N ARG A 97 11.82 -22.68 22.20
CA ARG A 97 11.01 -23.00 21.02
C ARG A 97 11.68 -22.67 19.69
N ARG A 98 12.76 -21.90 19.68
CA ARG A 98 13.51 -21.58 18.46
C ARG A 98 13.86 -22.80 17.62
N ALA A 99 14.16 -23.95 18.27
CA ALA A 99 14.49 -25.20 17.59
C ALA A 99 13.40 -25.68 16.60
N TRP A 100 12.13 -25.22 16.75
CA TRP A 100 11.07 -25.53 15.81
C TRP A 100 11.36 -24.98 14.41
N ILE A 101 12.00 -23.80 14.31
CA ILE A 101 12.41 -23.20 13.01
C ILE A 101 13.34 -24.17 12.25
N GLU A 102 14.09 -25.01 12.96
CA GLU A 102 15.01 -25.98 12.39
C GLU A 102 14.34 -27.32 12.03
N THR A 103 13.07 -27.51 12.35
CA THR A 103 12.33 -28.74 12.03
C THR A 103 11.57 -28.63 10.72
N ASP A 104 11.37 -29.76 10.05
CA ASP A 104 10.55 -29.81 8.83
C ASP A 104 9.08 -29.95 9.22
N SER A 105 8.24 -29.03 8.75
CA SER A 105 6.79 -29.11 8.94
C SER A 105 6.19 -30.30 8.20
N GLU A 106 5.38 -31.10 8.90
CA GLU A 106 4.65 -32.22 8.28
C GLU A 106 3.55 -31.70 7.34
N LEU A 107 2.89 -30.59 7.67
CA LEU A 107 1.89 -29.98 6.80
C LEU A 107 2.52 -29.52 5.48
N PHE A 108 3.69 -28.89 5.56
CA PHE A 108 4.43 -28.48 4.36
C PHE A 108 4.81 -29.68 3.48
N LYS A 109 5.28 -30.78 4.09
CA LYS A 109 5.62 -32.02 3.35
C LYS A 109 4.40 -32.61 2.64
N VAL A 110 3.24 -32.60 3.30
CA VAL A 110 1.97 -33.09 2.70
C VAL A 110 1.60 -32.26 1.48
N LEU A 111 1.69 -30.91 1.59
CA LEU A 111 1.40 -30.03 0.47
C LEU A 111 2.40 -30.18 -0.68
N VAL A 112 3.70 -30.32 -0.38
CA VAL A 112 4.74 -30.60 -1.40
C VAL A 112 4.46 -31.92 -2.11
N ALA A 113 4.09 -32.99 -1.39
CA ALA A 113 3.76 -34.28 -1.98
C ALA A 113 2.47 -34.23 -2.83
N ALA A 114 1.48 -33.47 -2.41
CA ALA A 114 0.24 -33.25 -3.20
C ALA A 114 0.55 -32.50 -4.49
N ASP A 115 1.38 -31.48 -4.42
CA ASP A 115 1.83 -30.74 -5.57
C ASP A 115 2.62 -31.58 -6.56
N GLU A 116 3.52 -32.45 -6.07
CA GLU A 116 4.27 -33.40 -6.92
C GLU A 116 3.35 -34.35 -7.66
N ALA A 117 2.28 -34.81 -7.01
CA ALA A 117 1.32 -35.73 -7.58
C ALA A 117 0.38 -35.09 -8.62
N ARG A 118 0.05 -33.80 -8.47
CA ARG A 118 -1.04 -33.13 -9.20
C ARG A 118 -0.61 -31.94 -10.03
N GLY A 119 0.59 -31.40 -9.80
CA GLY A 119 1.07 -30.18 -10.46
C GLY A 119 0.38 -28.91 -9.95
N THR A 120 -0.09 -28.92 -8.69
CA THR A 120 -0.64 -27.77 -7.99
C THR A 120 0.48 -26.94 -7.32
N ASP A 121 0.16 -25.79 -6.75
CA ASP A 121 1.10 -24.89 -6.08
C ASP A 121 0.70 -24.63 -4.61
N LEU A 122 0.14 -25.65 -3.94
CA LEU A 122 -0.38 -25.57 -2.56
C LEU A 122 0.74 -25.30 -1.52
N ALA A 123 1.93 -25.87 -1.74
CA ALA A 123 3.09 -25.65 -0.89
C ALA A 123 3.62 -24.21 -0.99
N GLU A 124 3.34 -23.48 -2.08
CA GLU A 124 3.65 -22.07 -2.22
C GLU A 124 2.78 -21.22 -1.30
N ILE A 125 1.49 -21.56 -1.15
CA ILE A 125 0.57 -20.93 -0.17
C ILE A 125 1.14 -21.07 1.26
N TYR A 126 1.61 -22.27 1.62
CA TYR A 126 2.24 -22.48 2.92
C TYR A 126 3.47 -21.57 3.11
N TYR A 127 4.33 -21.50 2.11
CA TYR A 127 5.52 -20.65 2.15
C TYR A 127 5.15 -19.18 2.35
N GLU A 128 4.24 -18.65 1.54
CA GLU A 128 3.84 -17.23 1.58
C GLU A 128 3.25 -16.87 2.95
N ARG A 129 2.28 -17.65 3.44
CA ARG A 129 1.61 -17.39 4.72
C ARG A 129 2.55 -17.56 5.92
N THR A 130 3.45 -18.54 5.88
CA THR A 130 4.48 -18.73 6.92
C THR A 130 5.43 -17.54 7.00
N MET A 131 5.87 -17.02 5.85
CA MET A 131 6.74 -15.85 5.81
C MET A 131 6.02 -14.58 6.26
N GLU A 132 4.74 -14.41 5.92
CA GLU A 132 3.92 -13.29 6.36
C GLU A 132 3.80 -13.24 7.89
N VAL A 133 3.46 -14.36 8.53
CA VAL A 133 3.40 -14.48 10.00
C VAL A 133 4.77 -14.17 10.64
N ALA A 134 5.85 -14.76 10.13
CA ALA A 134 7.19 -14.55 10.66
C ALA A 134 7.61 -13.07 10.61
N HIS A 135 7.31 -12.35 9.52
CA HIS A 135 7.62 -10.93 9.40
C HIS A 135 6.76 -10.05 10.32
N VAL A 136 5.48 -10.38 10.51
CA VAL A 136 4.61 -9.63 11.42
C VAL A 136 5.11 -9.75 12.85
N ILE A 137 5.54 -10.93 13.31
CA ILE A 137 6.08 -11.10 14.66
C ILE A 137 7.34 -10.27 14.83
N ALA A 138 8.31 -10.37 13.93
CA ALA A 138 9.52 -9.56 13.99
C ALA A 138 9.27 -8.04 13.92
N SER A 139 8.07 -7.61 13.52
CA SER A 139 7.64 -6.20 13.52
C SER A 139 6.94 -5.75 14.79
N LEU A 140 6.65 -6.66 15.73
CA LEU A 140 6.00 -6.32 17.01
C LEU A 140 6.94 -5.56 17.93
N ASP A 141 8.23 -5.84 17.83
CA ASP A 141 9.26 -5.13 18.59
C ASP A 141 9.60 -3.77 17.95
N VAL A 142 9.98 -2.82 18.80
CA VAL A 142 10.40 -1.47 18.36
C VAL A 142 11.64 -1.52 17.48
N VAL A 143 12.48 -2.56 17.67
CA VAL A 143 13.71 -2.80 16.91
C VAL A 143 13.83 -4.29 16.61
N THR A 144 13.71 -4.68 15.35
CA THR A 144 13.96 -6.05 14.92
C THR A 144 15.43 -6.44 15.16
N THR A 145 15.67 -7.55 15.84
CA THR A 145 17.01 -8.01 16.20
C THR A 145 17.71 -8.76 15.06
N GLN A 146 19.03 -8.89 15.13
CA GLN A 146 19.77 -9.70 14.15
C GLN A 146 19.42 -11.19 14.23
N ASP A 147 19.07 -11.69 15.41
CA ASP A 147 18.71 -13.09 15.63
C ASP A 147 17.33 -13.41 15.05
N GLU A 148 16.36 -12.49 15.12
CA GLU A 148 15.06 -12.60 14.43
C GLU A 148 15.22 -12.61 12.90
N LEU A 149 16.02 -11.70 12.35
CA LEU A 149 16.31 -11.68 10.90
C LEU A 149 16.99 -12.97 10.44
N LYS A 150 17.89 -13.52 11.26
CA LYS A 150 18.55 -14.79 11.00
C LYS A 150 17.56 -15.95 11.04
N ALA A 151 16.65 -15.97 12.01
CA ALA A 151 15.59 -16.98 12.13
C ALA A 151 14.67 -16.97 10.91
N ILE A 152 14.26 -15.79 10.44
CA ILE A 152 13.48 -15.63 9.20
C ILE A 152 14.26 -16.17 7.99
N ALA A 153 15.54 -15.86 7.87
CA ALA A 153 16.38 -16.32 6.77
C ALA A 153 16.60 -17.85 6.78
N GLU A 154 16.74 -18.44 7.95
CA GLU A 154 16.87 -19.90 8.15
C GLU A 154 15.57 -20.62 7.76
N LEU A 155 14.43 -20.18 8.29
CA LEU A 155 13.10 -20.69 7.95
C LEU A 155 12.84 -20.64 6.45
N ARG A 156 13.08 -19.48 5.84
CA ARG A 156 12.96 -19.26 4.42
C ARG A 156 13.83 -20.21 3.59
N THR A 157 15.11 -20.31 3.93
CA THR A 157 16.06 -21.16 3.19
C THR A 157 15.60 -22.61 3.16
N ARG A 158 15.05 -23.08 4.27
CA ARG A 158 14.51 -24.43 4.42
C ARG A 158 13.26 -24.64 3.57
N LEU A 159 12.27 -23.76 3.65
CA LEU A 159 11.05 -23.86 2.87
C LEU A 159 11.33 -23.82 1.36
N LEU A 160 12.25 -22.92 0.92
CA LEU A 160 12.68 -22.88 -0.47
C LEU A 160 13.44 -24.12 -0.92
N ALA A 161 14.18 -24.78 -0.03
CA ALA A 161 14.85 -26.06 -0.36
C ALA A 161 13.81 -27.16 -0.62
N GLY A 162 12.72 -27.22 0.18
CA GLY A 162 11.61 -28.13 -0.04
C GLY A 162 10.89 -27.88 -1.38
N LEU A 163 10.67 -26.62 -1.74
CA LEU A 163 10.08 -26.24 -3.03
C LEU A 163 11.01 -26.53 -4.24
N ARG A 164 12.35 -26.45 -4.06
CA ARG A 164 13.34 -26.71 -5.13
C ARG A 164 13.55 -28.19 -5.43
N GLY A 165 13.29 -29.08 -4.50
CA GLY A 165 13.30 -30.53 -4.74
C GLY A 165 12.39 -30.94 -5.91
N ARG A 166 11.33 -30.21 -6.18
CA ARG A 166 10.38 -30.36 -7.32
C ARG A 166 11.02 -30.17 -8.71
N ARG A 167 12.12 -29.44 -8.84
CA ARG A 167 12.68 -28.99 -10.14
C ARG A 167 13.67 -29.96 -10.79
N ASN A 168 14.03 -31.07 -10.15
CA ASN A 168 15.07 -31.96 -10.65
C ASN A 168 14.61 -33.22 -11.39
N ASP A 169 13.31 -33.52 -11.46
CA ASP A 169 12.80 -34.67 -12.21
C ASP A 169 12.13 -34.23 -13.53
N GLY A 170 13.01 -34.03 -14.53
CA GLY A 170 12.81 -34.44 -15.92
C GLY A 170 11.70 -33.79 -16.76
N HIS A 171 11.18 -32.59 -16.46
CA HIS A 171 10.48 -31.78 -17.43
C HIS A 171 11.20 -30.45 -17.61
N SER A 172 11.92 -30.39 -18.76
CA SER A 172 12.47 -29.14 -19.29
C SER A 172 11.27 -28.22 -19.66
N LEU A 173 10.77 -27.52 -18.65
CA LEU A 173 10.06 -26.28 -18.92
C LEU A 173 11.16 -25.23 -19.08
N ALA A 174 11.19 -24.56 -20.23
CA ALA A 174 11.90 -23.31 -20.39
C ALA A 174 11.70 -22.45 -19.12
N PRO A 175 12.73 -21.69 -18.70
CA PRO A 175 12.56 -20.87 -17.51
C PRO A 175 11.27 -20.07 -17.67
N ARG A 176 10.22 -20.49 -16.95
CA ARG A 176 9.13 -19.57 -16.70
C ARG A 176 9.81 -18.43 -15.97
N THR A 177 9.92 -17.32 -16.62
CA THR A 177 10.09 -16.02 -15.99
C THR A 177 9.23 -16.08 -14.74
N PRO A 178 9.77 -15.79 -13.53
CA PRO A 178 8.97 -15.70 -12.31
C PRO A 178 7.71 -14.98 -12.73
N ALA A 179 6.54 -15.51 -12.33
CA ALA A 179 5.27 -14.91 -12.66
C ALA A 179 5.48 -13.42 -12.51
N ALA A 180 5.38 -12.71 -13.61
CA ALA A 180 5.59 -11.28 -13.62
C ALA A 180 4.76 -10.81 -12.43
N VAL A 181 5.40 -10.18 -11.46
CA VAL A 181 4.68 -9.36 -10.49
C VAL A 181 3.75 -8.60 -11.42
N GLU A 182 2.45 -8.86 -11.34
CA GLU A 182 1.51 -8.18 -12.20
C GLU A 182 1.78 -6.71 -11.95
N ALA A 183 2.48 -6.13 -12.91
CA ALA A 183 2.49 -4.68 -13.02
C ALA A 183 1.02 -4.29 -12.95
N PRO A 184 0.65 -3.29 -12.16
CA PRO A 184 -0.73 -2.85 -12.11
C PRO A 184 -1.23 -2.83 -13.54
N PRO A 185 -2.44 -3.39 -13.83
CA PRO A 185 -2.91 -3.53 -15.20
C PRO A 185 -2.72 -2.18 -15.86
N PRO A 186 -2.11 -2.10 -17.05
CA PRO A 186 -1.85 -0.84 -17.71
C PRO A 186 -3.19 -0.11 -17.76
N GLU A 187 -3.27 1.06 -17.10
CA GLU A 187 -4.43 1.92 -17.25
C GLU A 187 -4.63 2.09 -18.75
N GLN A 188 -5.87 1.92 -19.22
CA GLN A 188 -6.18 2.11 -20.63
C GLN A 188 -5.66 3.49 -21.03
N ASP A 189 -5.03 3.58 -22.21
CA ASP A 189 -4.51 4.85 -22.68
C ASP A 189 -5.61 5.89 -22.59
N PRO A 190 -5.39 7.04 -21.91
CA PRO A 190 -6.41 8.05 -21.78
C PRO A 190 -6.85 8.52 -23.18
N PRO A 191 -8.10 8.91 -23.37
CA PRO A 191 -8.56 9.46 -24.64
C PRO A 191 -7.69 10.67 -25.02
N GLN A 192 -7.46 10.86 -26.33
CA GLN A 192 -6.71 12.02 -26.79
C GLN A 192 -7.55 13.29 -26.58
N ARG A 193 -6.98 14.26 -25.87
CA ARG A 193 -7.62 15.53 -25.49
C ARG A 193 -6.78 16.70 -25.99
N SER A 194 -7.46 17.83 -26.24
CA SER A 194 -6.74 19.04 -26.63
C SER A 194 -6.00 19.66 -25.44
N MET A 195 -4.97 20.45 -25.72
CA MET A 195 -4.24 21.20 -24.69
C MET A 195 -5.16 22.14 -23.93
N GLU A 196 -6.07 22.78 -24.63
CA GLU A 196 -7.04 23.73 -24.06
C GLU A 196 -7.96 23.04 -23.05
N GLU A 197 -8.44 21.82 -23.35
CA GLU A 197 -9.29 21.03 -22.43
C GLU A 197 -8.51 20.58 -21.19
N LEU A 198 -7.24 20.20 -21.35
CA LEU A 198 -6.40 19.72 -20.24
C LEU A 198 -6.03 20.88 -19.29
N LEU A 199 -5.69 22.04 -19.85
CA LEU A 199 -5.38 23.24 -19.06
C LEU A 199 -6.63 23.80 -18.39
N ALA A 200 -7.80 23.76 -19.06
CA ALA A 200 -9.07 24.16 -18.44
C ALA A 200 -9.42 23.27 -17.24
N GLU A 201 -9.24 21.93 -17.37
CA GLU A 201 -9.48 21.02 -16.24
C GLU A 201 -8.49 21.26 -15.09
N LEU A 202 -7.22 21.61 -15.40
CA LEU A 202 -6.26 22.00 -14.39
C LEU A 202 -6.70 23.27 -13.66
N ASP A 203 -7.17 24.29 -14.44
CA ASP A 203 -7.58 25.58 -13.91
C ASP A 203 -8.87 25.47 -13.08
N ASP A 204 -9.74 24.50 -13.39
CA ASP A 204 -10.98 24.18 -12.66
C ASP A 204 -10.73 23.47 -11.31
N LEU A 205 -9.49 23.02 -11.01
CA LEU A 205 -9.18 22.50 -9.69
C LEU A 205 -9.29 23.58 -8.63
N VAL A 206 -9.87 23.26 -7.49
CA VAL A 206 -9.97 24.21 -6.36
C VAL A 206 -8.59 24.58 -5.86
N GLY A 207 -8.33 25.86 -5.67
CA GLY A 207 -7.05 26.40 -5.17
C GLY A 207 -5.85 26.00 -6.03
N LEU A 208 -4.72 25.70 -5.40
CA LEU A 208 -3.49 25.23 -6.03
C LEU A 208 -2.88 26.22 -7.05
N GLU A 209 -3.08 27.52 -6.89
CA GLU A 209 -2.65 28.55 -7.87
C GLU A 209 -1.15 28.43 -8.22
N ALA A 210 -0.28 28.27 -7.22
CA ALA A 210 1.16 28.11 -7.44
C ALA A 210 1.50 26.81 -8.23
N VAL A 211 0.71 25.75 -8.05
CA VAL A 211 0.85 24.49 -8.80
C VAL A 211 0.42 24.70 -10.26
N LYS A 212 -0.74 25.34 -10.48
CA LYS A 212 -1.26 25.67 -11.82
C LYS A 212 -0.24 26.52 -12.58
N ASP A 213 0.24 27.61 -11.99
CA ASP A 213 1.27 28.47 -12.59
C ASP A 213 2.51 27.66 -12.99
N ARG A 214 2.94 26.73 -12.13
CA ARG A 214 4.12 25.91 -12.39
C ARG A 214 3.89 24.91 -13.53
N VAL A 215 2.72 24.31 -13.60
CA VAL A 215 2.34 23.39 -14.69
C VAL A 215 2.22 24.15 -16.01
N HIS A 216 1.59 25.32 -16.02
CA HIS A 216 1.55 26.21 -17.20
C HIS A 216 2.95 26.57 -17.70
N LEU A 217 3.86 26.94 -16.79
CA LEU A 217 5.23 27.27 -17.16
C LEU A 217 5.96 26.07 -17.80
N VAL A 218 5.77 24.86 -17.27
CA VAL A 218 6.33 23.63 -17.85
C VAL A 218 5.73 23.37 -19.24
N ALA A 219 4.41 23.49 -19.39
CA ALA A 219 3.74 23.31 -20.68
C ALA A 219 4.21 24.33 -21.72
N ASP A 220 4.34 25.60 -21.36
CA ASP A 220 4.82 26.66 -22.25
C ASP A 220 6.28 26.42 -22.68
N PHE A 221 7.13 26.00 -21.75
CA PHE A 221 8.51 25.65 -22.05
C PHE A 221 8.60 24.52 -23.08
N LEU A 222 7.86 23.44 -22.86
CA LEU A 222 7.82 22.27 -23.76
C LEU A 222 7.26 22.64 -25.14
N ARG A 223 6.20 23.46 -25.19
CA ARG A 223 5.65 23.96 -26.45
C ARG A 223 6.68 24.79 -27.25
N VAL A 224 7.46 25.61 -26.57
CA VAL A 224 8.55 26.38 -27.22
C VAL A 224 9.65 25.44 -27.74
N GLN A 225 10.00 24.37 -26.99
CA GLN A 225 10.97 23.37 -27.47
C GLN A 225 10.46 22.66 -28.72
N GLN A 226 9.21 22.20 -28.73
CA GLN A 226 8.59 21.60 -29.91
C GLN A 226 8.63 22.53 -31.14
N LEU A 227 8.26 23.81 -30.96
CA LEU A 227 8.32 24.80 -32.05
C LEU A 227 9.74 25.05 -32.56
N ARG A 228 10.77 24.92 -31.69
CA ARG A 228 12.17 25.02 -32.07
C ARG A 228 12.60 23.84 -32.93
N GLU A 229 12.25 22.63 -32.53
CA GLU A 229 12.50 21.36 -33.26
C GLU A 229 11.87 21.39 -34.67
N GLU A 230 10.59 21.78 -34.76
CA GLU A 230 9.87 21.93 -36.04
C GLU A 230 10.59 22.91 -37.01
N ARG A 231 11.36 23.87 -36.48
CA ARG A 231 12.12 24.84 -37.26
C ARG A 231 13.59 24.45 -37.45
N GLY A 232 13.96 23.21 -37.02
CA GLY A 232 15.34 22.74 -37.14
C GLY A 232 16.33 23.42 -36.20
N LEU A 233 15.85 24.07 -35.12
CA LEU A 233 16.67 24.64 -34.07
C LEU A 233 16.96 23.60 -33.01
N PRO A 234 18.17 23.54 -32.43
CA PRO A 234 18.47 22.55 -31.40
C PRO A 234 17.58 22.75 -30.19
N ALA A 235 16.95 21.67 -29.74
CA ALA A 235 16.26 21.63 -28.44
C ALA A 235 17.27 21.69 -27.31
N VAL A 236 16.84 22.21 -26.17
CA VAL A 236 17.65 22.18 -24.93
C VAL A 236 17.41 20.84 -24.27
N ASP A 237 18.45 20.06 -24.06
CA ASP A 237 18.38 18.78 -23.36
C ASP A 237 18.08 19.05 -21.87
N THR A 238 16.82 18.87 -21.47
CA THR A 238 16.35 19.10 -20.10
C THR A 238 15.65 17.87 -19.57
N SER A 239 15.85 17.58 -18.29
CA SER A 239 15.12 16.53 -17.61
C SER A 239 13.64 16.93 -17.44
N HIS A 240 12.74 16.04 -17.81
CA HIS A 240 11.29 16.19 -17.64
C HIS A 240 10.76 15.56 -16.35
N HIS A 241 11.65 14.98 -15.53
CA HIS A 241 11.28 14.36 -14.27
C HIS A 241 11.00 15.41 -13.20
N LEU A 242 10.07 15.10 -12.28
CA LEU A 242 9.51 16.04 -11.33
C LEU A 242 9.52 15.48 -9.89
N VAL A 243 9.50 16.39 -8.94
CA VAL A 243 9.24 16.09 -7.52
C VAL A 243 8.00 16.85 -7.09
N PHE A 244 7.04 16.12 -6.48
CA PHE A 244 5.84 16.69 -5.90
C PHE A 244 5.93 16.62 -4.38
N THR A 245 5.89 17.78 -3.71
CA THR A 245 5.97 17.86 -2.26
C THR A 245 4.66 18.40 -1.67
N GLY A 246 4.24 17.88 -0.53
CA GLY A 246 3.03 18.35 0.17
C GLY A 246 2.35 17.25 1.00
N ASN A 247 1.44 17.66 1.87
CA ASN A 247 0.64 16.78 2.72
C ASN A 247 -0.28 15.86 1.90
N PRO A 248 -0.84 14.77 2.50
CA PRO A 248 -1.80 13.90 1.83
C PRO A 248 -3.06 14.66 1.41
N GLY A 249 -3.67 14.23 0.30
CA GLY A 249 -4.93 14.81 -0.18
C GLY A 249 -4.82 16.21 -0.78
N THR A 250 -3.62 16.72 -1.09
CA THR A 250 -3.41 18.03 -1.75
C THR A 250 -3.54 17.98 -3.27
N GLY A 251 -3.93 16.83 -3.87
CA GLY A 251 -4.17 16.73 -5.32
C GLY A 251 -2.96 16.28 -6.15
N LYS A 252 -1.85 15.83 -5.55
CA LYS A 252 -0.62 15.42 -6.27
C LYS A 252 -0.89 14.41 -7.39
N THR A 253 -1.57 13.30 -7.10
CA THR A 253 -1.90 12.26 -8.11
C THR A 253 -2.84 12.78 -9.19
N THR A 254 -3.80 13.65 -8.84
CA THR A 254 -4.74 14.27 -9.80
C THR A 254 -3.97 15.14 -10.80
N VAL A 255 -3.08 16.01 -10.33
CA VAL A 255 -2.25 16.86 -11.18
C VAL A 255 -1.26 16.04 -11.99
N ALA A 256 -0.65 14.97 -11.41
CA ALA A 256 0.24 14.07 -12.16
C ALA A 256 -0.47 13.41 -13.35
N ARG A 257 -1.73 13.00 -13.16
CA ARG A 257 -2.56 12.40 -14.23
C ARG A 257 -2.88 13.38 -15.35
N LEU A 258 -3.17 14.63 -15.04
CA LEU A 258 -3.34 15.70 -16.04
C LEU A 258 -2.02 16.01 -16.75
N LEU A 259 -0.94 16.10 -16.00
CA LEU A 259 0.39 16.41 -16.54
C LEU A 259 0.88 15.30 -17.49
N ALA A 260 0.59 14.02 -17.22
CA ALA A 260 0.90 12.92 -18.12
C ALA A 260 0.21 13.09 -19.49
N GLN A 261 -1.05 13.54 -19.51
CA GLN A 261 -1.79 13.82 -20.74
C GLN A 261 -1.28 15.07 -21.44
N ILE A 262 -0.89 16.12 -20.69
CA ILE A 262 -0.24 17.33 -21.23
C ILE A 262 1.07 16.95 -21.92
N PHE A 263 1.90 16.12 -21.30
CA PHE A 263 3.17 15.64 -21.88
C PHE A 263 2.95 14.82 -23.15
N ARG A 264 1.88 14.01 -23.20
CA ARG A 264 1.47 13.32 -24.45
C ARG A 264 1.11 14.31 -25.54
N THR A 265 0.32 15.34 -25.24
CA THR A 265 -0.13 16.33 -26.22
C THR A 265 1.05 17.14 -26.77
N LEU A 266 2.10 17.31 -25.96
CA LEU A 266 3.36 18.00 -26.34
C LEU A 266 4.41 17.06 -26.92
N GLY A 267 4.10 15.77 -27.10
CA GLY A 267 5.02 14.80 -27.72
C GLY A 267 6.22 14.41 -26.86
N VAL A 268 6.16 14.62 -25.54
CA VAL A 268 7.20 14.19 -24.59
C VAL A 268 7.09 12.67 -24.35
N VAL A 269 5.87 12.14 -24.33
CA VAL A 269 5.56 10.72 -24.23
C VAL A 269 4.42 10.39 -25.19
N ASP A 270 4.35 9.16 -25.70
CA ASP A 270 3.39 8.80 -26.75
C ASP A 270 2.02 8.38 -26.20
N ARG A 271 1.95 7.72 -25.03
CA ARG A 271 0.72 7.17 -24.46
C ARG A 271 0.10 8.06 -23.41
N GLY A 272 0.90 8.72 -22.58
CA GLY A 272 0.45 9.68 -21.54
C GLY A 272 -0.41 9.05 -20.44
N HIS A 273 -0.31 7.73 -20.21
CA HIS A 273 -0.91 7.05 -19.08
C HIS A 273 -0.05 7.25 -17.82
N LEU A 274 -0.66 7.08 -16.65
CA LEU A 274 0.00 7.17 -15.35
C LEU A 274 0.08 5.78 -14.72
N VAL A 275 1.28 5.37 -14.32
CA VAL A 275 1.49 4.18 -13.47
C VAL A 275 1.83 4.65 -12.08
N GLU A 276 0.97 4.36 -11.11
CA GLU A 276 1.15 4.73 -9.71
C GLU A 276 1.73 3.56 -8.93
N VAL A 277 2.83 3.79 -8.22
CA VAL A 277 3.50 2.80 -7.38
C VAL A 277 3.92 3.42 -6.05
N ASP A 278 3.99 2.60 -5.03
CA ASP A 278 4.57 2.91 -3.73
C ASP A 278 5.84 2.08 -3.49
N ARG A 279 6.37 2.11 -2.26
CA ARG A 279 7.50 1.28 -1.87
C ARG A 279 7.23 -0.22 -2.11
N ALA A 280 6.02 -0.70 -1.79
CA ALA A 280 5.68 -2.12 -1.97
C ALA A 280 5.71 -2.53 -3.44
N GLY A 281 5.37 -1.62 -4.36
CA GLY A 281 5.48 -1.81 -5.81
C GLY A 281 6.93 -1.83 -6.34
N LEU A 282 7.92 -1.30 -5.62
CA LEU A 282 9.30 -1.14 -6.09
C LEU A 282 10.31 -2.02 -5.36
N VAL A 283 10.13 -2.26 -4.07
CA VAL A 283 11.06 -3.02 -3.24
C VAL A 283 10.57 -4.44 -3.09
N ALA A 284 11.47 -5.39 -3.28
CA ALA A 284 11.20 -6.79 -3.02
C ALA A 284 11.75 -7.19 -1.65
N GLY A 285 11.17 -8.23 -1.04
CA GLY A 285 11.67 -8.79 0.21
C GLY A 285 12.99 -9.58 0.08
N TYR A 286 13.61 -9.60 -1.11
CA TYR A 286 14.69 -10.54 -1.40
C TYR A 286 15.82 -9.92 -2.21
N VAL A 287 17.06 -10.34 -1.91
CA VAL A 287 18.28 -9.96 -2.65
C VAL A 287 18.12 -10.27 -4.13
N GLY A 288 18.39 -9.27 -4.98
CA GLY A 288 18.40 -9.41 -6.45
C GLY A 288 17.02 -9.41 -7.10
N GLN A 289 15.94 -9.17 -6.37
CA GLN A 289 14.57 -9.06 -6.94
C GLN A 289 14.06 -7.62 -7.00
N THR A 290 14.69 -6.70 -6.29
CA THR A 290 14.31 -5.28 -6.29
C THR A 290 14.56 -4.63 -7.66
N ALA A 291 15.75 -4.82 -8.25
CA ALA A 291 16.06 -4.25 -9.56
C ALA A 291 15.12 -4.74 -10.68
N PRO A 292 14.76 -6.05 -10.80
CA PRO A 292 13.71 -6.51 -11.72
C PRO A 292 12.34 -5.87 -11.47
N LYS A 293 11.96 -5.68 -10.21
CA LYS A 293 10.66 -5.09 -9.84
C LYS A 293 10.59 -3.62 -10.22
N VAL A 294 11.64 -2.86 -9.97
CA VAL A 294 11.77 -1.47 -10.44
C VAL A 294 11.71 -1.42 -11.96
N THR A 295 12.41 -2.33 -12.65
CA THR A 295 12.39 -2.40 -14.12
C THR A 295 10.98 -2.68 -14.64
N ALA A 296 10.23 -3.60 -14.01
CA ALA A 296 8.84 -3.88 -14.39
C ALA A 296 7.91 -2.67 -14.22
N ALA A 297 8.10 -1.84 -13.17
CA ALA A 297 7.36 -0.60 -12.99
C ALA A 297 7.65 0.41 -14.11
N PHE A 298 8.92 0.54 -14.51
CA PHE A 298 9.31 1.37 -15.67
C PHE A 298 8.80 0.81 -17.00
N ASP A 299 8.75 -0.52 -17.17
CA ASP A 299 8.18 -1.16 -18.35
C ASP A 299 6.67 -0.90 -18.47
N ALA A 300 5.96 -0.93 -17.34
CA ALA A 300 4.54 -0.59 -17.28
C ALA A 300 4.27 0.89 -17.62
N ALA A 301 5.19 1.78 -17.25
CA ALA A 301 5.10 3.23 -17.50
C ALA A 301 5.70 3.66 -18.84
N ASP A 302 6.13 2.70 -19.68
CA ASP A 302 6.78 3.01 -20.96
C ASP A 302 5.88 3.87 -21.86
N GLU A 303 6.43 4.94 -22.42
CA GLU A 303 5.71 5.98 -23.18
C GLU A 303 4.65 6.73 -22.35
N GLY A 304 4.85 6.81 -21.04
CA GLY A 304 3.95 7.45 -20.09
C GLY A 304 4.67 8.03 -18.87
N MET A 305 3.98 8.04 -17.74
CA MET A 305 4.47 8.62 -16.49
C MET A 305 4.47 7.58 -15.37
N LEU A 306 5.61 7.44 -14.67
CA LEU A 306 5.74 6.68 -13.43
C LEU A 306 5.61 7.64 -12.24
N PHE A 307 4.58 7.45 -11.42
CA PHE A 307 4.36 8.20 -10.20
C PHE A 307 4.71 7.34 -8.99
N ILE A 308 5.72 7.75 -8.25
CA ILE A 308 6.13 7.06 -7.01
C ILE A 308 5.57 7.84 -5.83
N ASP A 309 4.53 7.29 -5.19
CA ASP A 309 3.99 7.90 -3.98
C ASP A 309 4.83 7.53 -2.76
N GLU A 310 4.94 8.47 -1.83
CA GLU A 310 5.76 8.34 -0.63
C GLU A 310 7.20 7.86 -0.93
N ALA A 311 7.84 8.39 -2.00
CA ALA A 311 9.16 7.97 -2.49
C ALA A 311 10.25 7.98 -1.40
N TYR A 312 10.13 8.84 -0.40
CA TYR A 312 11.02 8.90 0.76
C TYR A 312 11.06 7.60 1.58
N THR A 313 10.04 6.75 1.46
CA THR A 313 10.02 5.45 2.15
C THR A 313 11.12 4.53 1.65
N LEU A 314 11.64 4.73 0.43
CA LEU A 314 12.77 4.00 -0.12
C LEU A 314 14.09 4.26 0.65
N VAL A 315 14.19 5.38 1.38
CA VAL A 315 15.39 5.74 2.16
C VAL A 315 15.28 5.32 3.62
N ARG A 316 14.07 5.00 4.11
CA ARG A 316 13.78 4.71 5.52
C ARG A 316 14.17 3.30 5.96
N GLY A 317 15.13 2.66 5.37
CA GLY A 317 15.58 1.33 5.76
C GLY A 317 16.96 1.33 6.40
N GLY A 318 17.30 0.26 7.15
CA GLY A 318 18.62 0.03 7.69
C GLY A 318 19.65 -0.36 6.61
N GLU A 319 20.88 -0.68 7.00
CA GLU A 319 21.98 -1.04 6.06
C GLU A 319 21.67 -2.22 5.13
N ASN A 320 20.72 -3.08 5.50
CA ASN A 320 20.28 -4.24 4.73
C ASN A 320 18.98 -4.02 3.97
N ASP A 321 18.52 -2.77 3.86
CA ASP A 321 17.27 -2.42 3.18
C ASP A 321 17.49 -2.33 1.65
N PHE A 322 16.66 -3.05 0.90
CA PHE A 322 16.67 -3.03 -0.57
C PHE A 322 16.14 -1.73 -1.19
N GLY A 323 15.71 -0.76 -0.39
CA GLY A 323 15.31 0.56 -0.88
C GLY A 323 16.46 1.30 -1.57
N ARG A 324 17.71 1.14 -1.12
CA ARG A 324 18.89 1.70 -1.80
C ARG A 324 19.11 1.06 -3.16
N GLU A 325 18.95 -0.28 -3.26
CA GLU A 325 19.00 -0.98 -4.56
C GLU A 325 17.92 -0.46 -5.52
N ALA A 326 16.71 -0.20 -5.00
CA ALA A 326 15.64 0.43 -5.78
C ALA A 326 16.04 1.82 -6.27
N ILE A 327 16.60 2.68 -5.41
CA ILE A 327 17.06 4.02 -5.78
C ILE A 327 18.14 3.96 -6.86
N ASP A 328 19.15 3.10 -6.72
CA ASP A 328 20.22 2.96 -7.70
C ASP A 328 19.68 2.49 -9.06
N GLN A 329 18.71 1.58 -9.07
CA GLN A 329 18.07 1.13 -10.30
C GLN A 329 17.18 2.23 -10.90
N ILE A 330 16.45 3.00 -10.07
CA ILE A 330 15.67 4.17 -10.52
C ILE A 330 16.60 5.18 -11.20
N VAL A 331 17.71 5.58 -10.54
CA VAL A 331 18.68 6.55 -11.10
C VAL A 331 19.21 6.09 -12.45
N LYS A 332 19.44 4.81 -12.63
CA LYS A 332 19.86 4.24 -13.91
C LYS A 332 18.74 4.34 -14.96
N LEU A 333 17.53 3.91 -14.62
CA LEU A 333 16.43 3.82 -15.58
C LEU A 333 15.89 5.19 -16.00
N ILE A 334 15.89 6.21 -15.12
CA ILE A 334 15.53 7.58 -15.51
C ILE A 334 16.51 8.20 -16.49
N GLU A 335 17.77 7.75 -16.52
CA GLU A 335 18.72 8.14 -17.56
C GLU A 335 18.53 7.33 -18.84
N ASP A 336 18.47 5.99 -18.71
CA ASP A 336 18.39 5.07 -19.85
C ASP A 336 17.07 5.23 -20.64
N ARG A 337 15.99 5.72 -19.98
CA ARG A 337 14.64 5.87 -20.57
C ARG A 337 14.12 7.31 -20.53
N ARG A 338 14.99 8.30 -20.41
CA ARG A 338 14.61 9.70 -20.26
C ARG A 338 13.70 10.24 -21.35
N ASP A 339 13.78 9.66 -22.55
CA ASP A 339 13.01 10.06 -23.73
C ASP A 339 11.65 9.32 -23.83
N ARG A 340 11.35 8.38 -22.92
CA ARG A 340 10.19 7.50 -22.98
C ARG A 340 9.37 7.47 -21.70
N VAL A 341 9.98 7.74 -20.55
CA VAL A 341 9.30 7.68 -19.25
C VAL A 341 9.56 8.96 -18.49
N VAL A 342 8.51 9.62 -18.05
CA VAL A 342 8.60 10.73 -17.10
C VAL A 342 8.40 10.18 -15.69
N LEU A 343 9.34 10.45 -14.79
CA LEU A 343 9.24 10.10 -13.39
C LEU A 343 8.71 11.27 -12.57
N VAL A 344 7.72 11.02 -11.71
CA VAL A 344 7.28 11.95 -10.66
C VAL A 344 7.46 11.25 -9.31
N ALA A 345 8.33 11.78 -8.45
CA ALA A 345 8.49 11.31 -7.08
C ALA A 345 7.71 12.22 -6.13
N ALA A 346 6.81 11.65 -5.33
CA ALA A 346 5.93 12.42 -4.44
C ALA A 346 6.15 12.07 -2.95
N GLY A 347 5.93 13.05 -2.07
CA GLY A 347 6.02 12.85 -0.62
C GLY A 347 5.95 14.13 0.19
N TYR A 348 6.24 14.02 1.49
CA TYR A 348 6.32 15.18 2.37
C TYR A 348 7.56 16.01 2.09
N PRO A 349 7.51 17.36 2.22
CA PRO A 349 8.61 18.23 1.83
C PRO A 349 9.95 17.85 2.48
N THR A 350 9.99 17.75 3.79
CA THR A 350 11.24 17.44 4.54
C THR A 350 11.80 16.06 4.18
N GLU A 351 10.92 15.07 4.06
CA GLU A 351 11.32 13.70 3.73
C GLU A 351 11.79 13.58 2.26
N MET A 352 11.24 14.38 1.37
CA MET A 352 11.68 14.41 -0.01
C MET A 352 13.06 15.07 -0.17
N ASP A 353 13.42 16.02 0.69
CA ASP A 353 14.78 16.55 0.77
C ASP A 353 15.77 15.46 1.17
N ASP A 354 15.43 14.63 2.15
CA ASP A 354 16.22 13.46 2.55
C ASP A 354 16.34 12.43 1.40
N PHE A 355 15.26 12.16 0.70
CA PHE A 355 15.23 11.26 -0.46
C PHE A 355 16.15 11.74 -1.59
N LEU A 356 16.07 13.00 -1.96
CA LEU A 356 16.93 13.59 -3.01
C LEU A 356 18.40 13.62 -2.59
N SER A 357 18.68 13.83 -1.30
CA SER A 357 20.03 13.85 -0.75
C SER A 357 20.65 12.45 -0.61
N ALA A 358 19.84 11.39 -0.62
CA ALA A 358 20.32 10.01 -0.48
C ALA A 358 21.19 9.55 -1.65
N ASN A 359 20.97 10.12 -2.86
CA ASN A 359 21.76 9.81 -4.04
C ASN A 359 21.96 11.06 -4.91
N PRO A 360 23.22 11.51 -5.14
CA PRO A 360 23.47 12.68 -5.99
C PRO A 360 22.89 12.60 -7.40
N GLY A 361 22.71 11.36 -7.90
CA GLY A 361 22.09 11.13 -9.20
C GLY A 361 20.61 11.48 -9.23
N LEU A 362 19.87 11.33 -8.12
CA LEU A 362 18.47 11.77 -8.01
C LEU A 362 18.37 13.29 -8.12
N GLN A 363 19.15 14.01 -7.32
CA GLN A 363 19.11 15.46 -7.28
C GLN A 363 19.40 16.11 -8.64
N SER A 364 20.34 15.53 -9.41
CA SER A 364 20.70 16.07 -10.74
C SER A 364 19.64 15.77 -11.81
N ARG A 365 18.85 14.69 -11.65
CA ARG A 365 17.86 14.22 -12.64
C ARG A 365 16.43 14.64 -12.32
N LEU A 366 16.18 15.07 -11.09
CA LEU A 366 14.88 15.56 -10.60
C LEU A 366 14.97 17.06 -10.22
N PRO A 367 15.29 17.96 -11.18
CA PRO A 367 15.59 19.36 -10.88
C PRO A 367 14.35 20.20 -10.58
N THR A 368 13.16 19.73 -10.97
CA THR A 368 11.92 20.51 -10.87
C THR A 368 11.08 20.02 -9.70
N VAL A 369 10.92 20.88 -8.70
CA VAL A 369 10.07 20.65 -7.53
C VAL A 369 8.78 21.47 -7.67
N ILE A 370 7.64 20.83 -7.48
CA ILE A 370 6.31 21.46 -7.40
C ILE A 370 5.77 21.23 -6.00
N GLU A 371 5.54 22.31 -5.28
CA GLU A 371 5.03 22.29 -3.92
C GLU A 371 3.50 22.40 -3.94
N PHE A 372 2.84 21.48 -3.25
CA PHE A 372 1.40 21.42 -3.06
C PHE A 372 1.06 21.91 -1.65
N PRO A 373 0.61 23.15 -1.49
CA PRO A 373 0.24 23.67 -0.18
C PRO A 373 -1.01 22.99 0.36
N ASP A 374 -1.22 23.11 1.67
CA ASP A 374 -2.48 22.71 2.27
C ASP A 374 -3.61 23.65 1.82
N TYR A 375 -4.76 23.07 1.53
CA TYR A 375 -5.97 23.86 1.25
C TYR A 375 -6.39 24.67 2.46
N ASP A 376 -6.88 25.87 2.23
CA ASP A 376 -7.51 26.65 3.28
C ASP A 376 -8.93 26.13 3.61
N THR A 377 -9.60 26.75 4.58
CA THR A 377 -10.93 26.29 5.03
C THR A 377 -11.98 26.53 3.97
N ALA A 378 -11.88 27.63 3.20
CA ALA A 378 -12.84 27.95 2.14
C ALA A 378 -12.67 26.98 0.96
N GLU A 379 -11.43 26.68 0.56
CA GLU A 379 -11.13 25.70 -0.47
C GLU A 379 -11.62 24.30 -0.11
N LEU A 380 -11.42 23.85 1.15
CA LEU A 380 -11.93 22.54 1.60
C LEU A 380 -13.46 22.49 1.61
N LEU A 381 -14.13 23.58 1.96
CA LEU A 381 -15.59 23.68 1.91
C LEU A 381 -16.09 23.63 0.46
N GLU A 382 -15.40 24.30 -0.46
CA GLU A 382 -15.68 24.22 -1.89
C GLU A 382 -15.51 22.81 -2.43
N ILE A 383 -14.42 22.11 -2.05
CA ILE A 383 -14.20 20.70 -2.42
C ILE A 383 -15.36 19.81 -1.93
N ILE A 384 -15.84 20.00 -0.69
CA ILE A 384 -16.99 19.25 -0.15
C ILE A 384 -18.25 19.56 -0.97
N SER A 385 -18.48 20.82 -1.31
CA SER A 385 -19.63 21.26 -2.12
C SER A 385 -19.62 20.63 -3.51
N LEU A 386 -18.47 20.62 -4.18
CA LEU A 386 -18.29 19.97 -5.49
C LEU A 386 -18.46 18.45 -5.43
N MET A 387 -18.02 17.79 -4.33
CA MET A 387 -18.30 16.37 -4.11
C MET A 387 -19.80 16.11 -3.96
N GLY A 388 -20.51 17.01 -3.26
CA GLY A 388 -21.95 16.97 -3.11
C GLY A 388 -22.64 17.10 -4.47
N GLU A 389 -22.35 18.14 -5.23
CA GLU A 389 -22.95 18.40 -6.53
C GLU A 389 -22.81 17.22 -7.50
N LYS A 390 -21.63 16.57 -7.54
CA LYS A 390 -21.41 15.37 -8.37
C LYS A 390 -22.31 14.19 -7.98
N GLN A 391 -22.79 14.14 -6.74
CA GLN A 391 -23.66 13.09 -6.21
C GLN A 391 -25.11 13.59 -5.97
N GLN A 392 -25.44 14.80 -6.47
CA GLN A 392 -26.75 15.43 -6.33
C GLN A 392 -27.12 15.71 -4.86
N TYR A 393 -26.14 15.97 -4.01
CA TYR A 393 -26.32 16.48 -2.65
C TYR A 393 -26.02 17.97 -2.60
N HIS A 394 -26.80 18.70 -1.79
CA HIS A 394 -26.61 20.12 -1.54
C HIS A 394 -26.45 20.37 -0.04
N LEU A 395 -25.48 21.19 0.34
CA LEU A 395 -25.32 21.61 1.72
C LEU A 395 -26.28 22.77 1.99
N ALA A 396 -27.11 22.65 3.03
CA ALA A 396 -27.90 23.77 3.52
C ALA A 396 -26.96 24.87 4.11
N PRO A 397 -27.40 26.14 4.19
CA PRO A 397 -26.56 27.24 4.71
C PRO A 397 -26.02 26.99 6.14
N ASP A 398 -26.79 26.33 6.98
CA ASP A 398 -26.40 25.94 8.33
C ASP A 398 -25.39 24.78 8.35
N ALA A 399 -25.49 23.85 7.38
CA ALA A 399 -24.50 22.79 7.16
C ALA A 399 -23.15 23.37 6.70
N HIS A 400 -23.15 24.38 5.83
CA HIS A 400 -21.93 25.11 5.47
C HIS A 400 -21.22 25.68 6.70
N THR A 401 -21.98 26.36 7.57
CA THR A 401 -21.44 26.92 8.82
C THR A 401 -20.90 25.84 9.76
N ALA A 402 -21.57 24.69 9.84
CA ALA A 402 -21.13 23.55 10.64
C ALA A 402 -19.83 22.93 10.10
N VAL A 403 -19.71 22.77 8.79
CA VAL A 403 -18.49 22.25 8.12
C VAL A 403 -17.32 23.23 8.32
N GLU A 404 -17.54 24.54 8.13
CA GLU A 404 -16.52 25.57 8.32
C GLU A 404 -15.97 25.55 9.77
N LYS A 405 -16.87 25.47 10.75
CA LYS A 405 -16.50 25.36 12.16
C LYS A 405 -15.71 24.08 12.45
N LEU A 406 -16.13 22.95 11.89
CA LEU A 406 -15.45 21.65 12.03
C LEU A 406 -14.04 21.72 11.45
N LEU A 407 -13.89 22.17 10.21
CA LEU A 407 -12.60 22.34 9.53
C LEU A 407 -11.66 23.30 10.27
N GLY A 408 -12.21 24.38 10.85
CA GLY A 408 -11.47 25.34 11.66
C GLY A 408 -10.97 24.77 12.99
N SER A 409 -11.55 23.67 13.49
CA SER A 409 -11.15 23.01 14.73
C SER A 409 -10.05 21.97 14.54
N VAL A 410 -9.80 21.52 13.30
CA VAL A 410 -8.79 20.50 13.00
C VAL A 410 -7.39 21.14 12.98
N PRO A 411 -6.43 20.61 13.77
CA PRO A 411 -5.06 21.11 13.74
C PRO A 411 -4.41 20.96 12.36
N ARG A 412 -3.80 22.04 11.87
CA ARG A 412 -3.03 22.04 10.62
C ARG A 412 -1.57 21.77 10.92
N GLY A 413 -0.95 20.90 10.12
CA GLY A 413 0.44 20.53 10.29
C GLY A 413 0.81 19.32 9.45
N LYS A 414 1.92 18.70 9.79
CA LYS A 414 2.35 17.49 9.08
C LYS A 414 1.30 16.38 9.19
N GLY A 415 0.93 15.84 8.03
CA GLY A 415 -0.11 14.81 7.94
C GLY A 415 -1.54 15.34 7.89
N PHE A 416 -1.75 16.66 7.76
CA PHE A 416 -3.08 17.23 7.54
C PHE A 416 -3.72 16.63 6.27
N GLY A 417 -4.94 16.09 6.40
CA GLY A 417 -5.55 15.22 5.41
C GLY A 417 -6.13 15.92 4.16
N ASN A 418 -6.24 17.25 4.17
CA ASN A 418 -6.73 18.05 3.04
C ASN A 418 -8.02 17.50 2.40
N ALA A 419 -8.07 17.26 1.08
CA ALA A 419 -9.24 16.71 0.39
C ALA A 419 -9.63 15.29 0.87
N ARG A 420 -8.71 14.52 1.50
CA ARG A 420 -9.06 13.25 2.14
C ARG A 420 -9.92 13.50 3.39
N LEU A 421 -9.55 14.50 4.18
CA LEU A 421 -10.38 14.95 5.32
C LEU A 421 -11.75 15.46 4.84
N ALA A 422 -11.78 16.30 3.79
CA ALA A 422 -13.02 16.78 3.19
C ALA A 422 -13.93 15.63 2.75
N ARG A 423 -13.38 14.60 2.11
CA ARG A 423 -14.10 13.38 1.71
C ARG A 423 -14.66 12.64 2.92
N ASN A 424 -13.87 12.42 3.96
CA ASN A 424 -14.30 11.73 5.17
C ASN A 424 -15.46 12.48 5.86
N ILE A 425 -15.40 13.82 5.91
CA ILE A 425 -16.49 14.65 6.43
C ILE A 425 -17.77 14.45 5.60
N PHE A 426 -17.64 14.49 4.28
CA PHE A 426 -18.77 14.32 3.37
C PHE A 426 -19.40 12.92 3.50
N GLU A 427 -18.61 11.87 3.53
CA GLU A 427 -19.07 10.49 3.73
C GLU A 427 -19.77 10.31 5.09
N ALA A 428 -19.23 10.90 6.15
CA ALA A 428 -19.85 10.89 7.47
C ALA A 428 -21.19 11.65 7.48
N ALA A 429 -21.27 12.77 6.75
CA ALA A 429 -22.49 13.54 6.60
C ALA A 429 -23.58 12.74 5.85
N ILE A 430 -23.25 12.06 4.76
CA ILE A 430 -24.17 11.18 4.03
C ILE A 430 -24.72 10.06 4.93
N ASN A 431 -23.87 9.43 5.74
CA ASN A 431 -24.30 8.36 6.64
C ASN A 431 -25.30 8.86 7.70
N ARG A 432 -25.08 10.07 8.24
CA ARG A 432 -26.00 10.70 9.22
C ARG A 432 -27.30 11.15 8.54
N HIS A 433 -27.20 11.75 7.36
CA HIS A 433 -28.33 12.12 6.54
C HIS A 433 -29.22 10.90 6.26
N ALA A 434 -28.65 9.78 5.82
CA ALA A 434 -29.39 8.54 5.61
C ALA A 434 -30.15 8.08 6.88
N SER A 435 -29.52 8.18 8.06
CA SER A 435 -30.15 7.84 9.33
C SER A 435 -31.29 8.79 9.70
N ARG A 436 -31.20 10.08 9.35
CA ARG A 436 -32.23 11.09 9.56
C ARG A 436 -33.42 10.86 8.63
N VAL A 437 -33.13 10.66 7.35
CA VAL A 437 -34.16 10.53 6.31
C VAL A 437 -34.98 9.23 6.46
N VAL A 438 -34.35 8.11 6.84
CA VAL A 438 -35.07 6.85 7.09
C VAL A 438 -36.10 6.96 8.23
N ALA A 439 -35.96 7.93 9.12
CA ALA A 439 -36.93 8.18 10.20
C ALA A 439 -38.17 8.98 9.74
N LEU A 440 -38.19 9.49 8.51
CA LEU A 440 -39.34 10.21 7.92
C LEU A 440 -40.32 9.21 7.27
N GLU A 441 -41.62 9.46 7.39
CA GLU A 441 -42.64 8.56 6.83
C GLU A 441 -42.72 8.66 5.27
N ASP A 442 -42.48 9.85 4.67
CA ASP A 442 -42.52 10.07 3.24
C ASP A 442 -41.55 11.22 2.85
N PRO A 443 -40.26 10.95 2.72
CA PRO A 443 -39.27 11.97 2.41
C PRO A 443 -39.40 12.43 0.96
N GLY A 444 -39.53 13.74 0.74
CA GLY A 444 -39.52 14.36 -0.58
C GLY A 444 -38.11 14.48 -1.17
N GLU A 445 -38.03 14.96 -2.40
CA GLU A 445 -36.76 15.11 -3.14
C GLU A 445 -35.75 16.03 -2.39
N SER A 446 -36.26 17.09 -1.76
CA SER A 446 -35.45 18.02 -0.99
C SER A 446 -34.84 17.34 0.23
N GLU A 447 -35.61 16.55 0.97
CA GLU A 447 -35.10 15.80 2.13
C GLU A 447 -34.07 14.72 1.73
N LEU A 448 -34.22 14.14 0.52
CA LEU A 448 -33.30 13.14 -0.02
C LEU A 448 -31.98 13.70 -0.53
N SER A 449 -31.95 15.01 -0.88
CA SER A 449 -30.78 15.65 -1.51
C SER A 449 -30.08 16.70 -0.64
N THR A 450 -30.66 17.10 0.50
CA THR A 450 -30.13 18.22 1.31
C THR A 450 -29.46 17.72 2.59
N LEU A 451 -28.18 18.05 2.76
CA LEU A 451 -27.41 17.86 4.00
C LEU A 451 -27.65 19.07 4.93
N GLU A 452 -28.10 18.81 6.14
CA GLU A 452 -28.36 19.81 7.19
C GLU A 452 -27.22 19.84 8.23
N ALA A 453 -27.20 20.87 9.08
CA ALA A 453 -26.20 20.98 10.14
C ALA A 453 -26.17 19.76 11.09
N ALA A 454 -27.33 19.11 11.31
CA ALA A 454 -27.45 17.90 12.12
C ALA A 454 -26.71 16.68 11.50
N ASP A 455 -26.52 16.68 10.19
CA ASP A 455 -25.82 15.62 9.47
C ASP A 455 -24.30 15.77 9.56
N ILE A 456 -23.77 16.97 9.89
CA ILE A 456 -22.34 17.22 9.98
C ILE A 456 -21.80 16.69 11.32
N PRO A 457 -20.65 15.96 11.31
CA PRO A 457 -19.99 15.54 12.54
C PRO A 457 -19.63 16.73 13.43
N ALA A 458 -19.91 16.62 14.72
CA ALA A 458 -19.55 17.68 15.68
C ALA A 458 -18.08 17.63 16.12
N ASP A 459 -17.42 16.48 15.97
CA ASP A 459 -16.06 16.20 16.43
C ASP A 459 -15.25 15.55 15.31
N PRO A 460 -14.04 16.09 14.99
CA PRO A 460 -13.16 15.51 13.98
C PRO A 460 -12.69 14.09 14.31
N SER A 461 -12.64 13.68 15.57
CA SER A 461 -12.23 12.32 15.97
C SER A 461 -13.18 11.22 15.50
N VAL A 462 -14.44 11.57 15.20
CA VAL A 462 -15.46 10.63 14.67
C VAL A 462 -15.25 10.35 13.19
N ILE A 463 -14.41 11.13 12.50
CA ILE A 463 -14.18 11.05 11.06
C ILE A 463 -13.17 9.93 10.73
N ASP A 464 -12.29 9.56 11.66
CA ASP A 464 -11.27 8.52 11.49
C ASP A 464 -11.71 7.11 11.94
N GLU A 465 -12.92 6.95 12.51
CA GLU A 465 -13.45 5.62 12.84
C GLU A 465 -14.05 4.97 11.58
N PRO A 466 -13.60 3.76 11.18
CA PRO A 466 -14.28 2.99 10.13
C PRO A 466 -15.73 2.71 10.57
N PRO A 467 -16.70 2.68 9.63
CA PRO A 467 -18.11 2.50 9.96
C PRO A 467 -18.31 1.22 10.78
N ARG A 468 -18.78 1.37 12.02
CA ARG A 468 -19.12 0.23 12.89
C ARG A 468 -20.20 -0.58 12.19
N ARG A 469 -19.86 -1.78 11.70
CA ARG A 469 -20.85 -2.75 11.23
C ARG A 469 -21.80 -3.02 12.40
N ARG A 470 -23.04 -2.52 12.33
CA ARG A 470 -24.09 -2.89 13.26
C ARG A 470 -24.33 -4.39 13.07
N GLY A 471 -23.93 -5.18 14.07
CA GLY A 471 -24.30 -6.57 14.14
C GLY A 471 -25.84 -6.66 14.13
N HIS A 472 -26.36 -7.47 13.25
CA HIS A 472 -27.74 -7.91 13.33
C HIS A 472 -27.88 -8.78 14.57
N SER A 473 -28.63 -8.28 15.54
CA SER A 473 -29.16 -9.06 16.67
C SER A 473 -30.37 -9.87 16.23
#